data_29e2bb7970b26511245ee350e918bacf
#
_entry.id   29e2bb7970b26511245ee350e918bacf
#
_cell.length_a   1.000
_cell.length_b   1.000
_cell.length_c   1.000
_cell.angle_alpha   90.00
_cell.angle_beta   90.00
_cell.angle_gamma   90.00
#
_symmetry.space_group_name_H-M   'P 1'
#
loop_
_entity.id
_entity.type
_entity.pdbx_description
1 polymer ?
#
loop_
_entity_poly.entity_id
_entity_poly.type
_entity_poly.pdbx_seq_one_letter_code
_entity_poly.pdbx_strand_id
1 'polypeptide(L)'
;MKLRGILSLMAAFAAAAGLVSGAAADPVADFYRGKTVTVVVAAGPGGAHTKYTQLLAPFLKKYMPGNPDFVTQNMGGAGGTRAANYLYNTAPQDGTAIGILLSDTALASRLEATGVKYVADKFQFLGGADQPLSAFILFKSEGIASIDDAKKKEIVLGSTGKGSQTYTVPTMINAMLGTKFKVITGYQGMGGVYLAMDRREVFGFQGVWESVKFLRPQWLANNEIAVIAAVSLKPLPDLPKVPLVQNMVSNPVDKQAVELMGGNAILGRGWLAPPGVPAERVAALRNAFQKSFNDPEAKAGAEKRKMSWDNATWQEMQEQAGRIVKADDAVIKRMRDALGLH
;
A
#
# COMPACT_ATOMS: atom_id res chain seq x y z
N MET A 1 -52.69 -15.45 -65.49
CA MET A 1 -52.73 -14.69 -64.23
C MET A 1 -52.35 -15.60 -63.03
N LYS A 2 -51.18 -16.23 -63.00
CA LYS A 2 -50.74 -17.05 -61.85
C LYS A 2 -49.24 -17.18 -61.82
N LEU A 3 -48.45 -16.07 -61.93
CA LEU A 3 -46.99 -16.16 -61.86
C LEU A 3 -46.34 -14.98 -61.10
N ARG A 4 -47.13 -14.18 -60.34
CA ARG A 4 -46.60 -13.02 -59.57
C ARG A 4 -46.53 -13.23 -58.04
N GLY A 5 -47.02 -14.38 -57.53
CA GLY A 5 -47.13 -14.64 -56.10
C GLY A 5 -45.93 -15.36 -55.45
N ILE A 6 -45.00 -15.93 -56.20
CA ILE A 6 -43.93 -16.81 -55.66
C ILE A 6 -42.60 -16.05 -55.41
N LEU A 7 -42.38 -14.93 -56.12
CA LEU A 7 -41.14 -14.16 -55.91
C LEU A 7 -41.14 -13.28 -54.65
N SER A 8 -42.32 -12.97 -54.06
CA SER A 8 -42.41 -12.10 -52.86
C SER A 8 -42.18 -12.85 -51.54
N LEU A 9 -42.28 -14.19 -51.52
CA LEU A 9 -42.06 -14.95 -50.27
C LEU A 9 -40.60 -15.35 -50.05
N MET A 10 -39.73 -15.36 -51.09
CA MET A 10 -38.31 -15.66 -50.95
C MET A 10 -37.45 -14.44 -50.49
N ALA A 11 -37.92 -13.22 -50.70
CA ALA A 11 -37.23 -12.02 -50.27
C ALA A 11 -37.37 -11.72 -48.77
N ALA A 12 -38.42 -12.25 -48.11
CA ALA A 12 -38.65 -12.02 -46.67
C ALA A 12 -37.85 -12.97 -45.76
N PHE A 13 -37.35 -14.10 -46.29
CA PHE A 13 -36.52 -15.07 -45.51
C PHE A 13 -35.01 -14.75 -45.51
N ALA A 14 -34.54 -13.95 -46.46
CA ALA A 14 -33.15 -13.53 -46.54
C ALA A 14 -32.80 -12.34 -45.65
N ALA A 15 -33.78 -11.59 -45.13
CA ALA A 15 -33.57 -10.42 -44.26
C ALA A 15 -33.51 -10.75 -42.75
N ALA A 16 -33.90 -11.95 -42.33
CA ALA A 16 -33.88 -12.39 -40.94
C ALA A 16 -32.56 -13.07 -40.46
N ALA A 17 -31.59 -13.29 -41.37
CA ALA A 17 -30.34 -13.99 -41.07
C ALA A 17 -29.17 -13.05 -40.67
N GLY A 18 -29.41 -11.77 -40.51
CA GLY A 18 -28.35 -10.74 -40.39
C GLY A 18 -28.07 -10.13 -39.02
N LEU A 19 -28.67 -10.58 -37.92
CA LEU A 19 -28.49 -9.97 -36.60
C LEU A 19 -28.27 -10.99 -35.46
N VAL A 20 -27.47 -12.03 -35.72
CA VAL A 20 -26.76 -12.65 -34.62
C VAL A 20 -25.47 -11.85 -34.44
N SER A 21 -25.55 -10.70 -33.78
CA SER A 21 -24.37 -10.09 -33.13
C SER A 21 -23.88 -11.15 -32.15
N GLY A 22 -22.96 -11.99 -32.58
CA GLY A 22 -22.22 -12.87 -31.69
C GLY A 22 -21.67 -12.00 -30.59
N ALA A 23 -22.14 -12.17 -29.34
CA ALA A 23 -21.47 -11.59 -28.19
C ALA A 23 -20.00 -11.97 -28.31
N ALA A 24 -19.16 -11.00 -28.67
CA ALA A 24 -17.73 -11.24 -28.77
C ALA A 24 -17.31 -11.85 -27.42
N ALA A 25 -16.81 -13.08 -27.48
CA ALA A 25 -16.30 -13.73 -26.27
C ALA A 25 -15.32 -12.77 -25.61
N ASP A 26 -15.56 -12.45 -24.33
CA ASP A 26 -14.60 -11.67 -23.55
C ASP A 26 -13.55 -12.65 -22.97
N PRO A 27 -12.36 -12.73 -23.57
CA PRO A 27 -11.34 -13.71 -23.15
C PRO A 27 -10.93 -13.50 -21.68
N VAL A 28 -11.05 -12.28 -21.17
CA VAL A 28 -10.74 -11.97 -19.77
C VAL A 28 -11.83 -12.51 -18.85
N ALA A 29 -13.10 -12.31 -19.22
CA ALA A 29 -14.21 -12.87 -18.46
C ALA A 29 -14.21 -14.40 -18.46
N ASP A 30 -13.91 -15.02 -19.62
CA ASP A 30 -13.80 -16.48 -19.74
C ASP A 30 -12.65 -17.03 -18.90
N PHE A 31 -11.50 -16.34 -18.89
CA PHE A 31 -10.37 -16.72 -18.04
C PHE A 31 -10.71 -16.68 -16.55
N TYR A 32 -11.39 -15.64 -16.07
CA TYR A 32 -11.67 -15.47 -14.63
C TYR A 32 -12.90 -16.23 -14.15
N ARG A 33 -13.75 -16.73 -15.03
CA ARG A 33 -14.97 -17.46 -14.64
C ARG A 33 -14.64 -18.70 -13.80
N GLY A 34 -15.21 -18.76 -12.57
CA GLY A 34 -14.99 -19.85 -11.62
C GLY A 34 -13.60 -19.88 -10.99
N LYS A 35 -12.77 -18.86 -11.21
CA LYS A 35 -11.44 -18.76 -10.56
C LYS A 35 -11.49 -18.00 -9.25
N THR A 36 -10.44 -18.19 -8.48
CA THR A 36 -10.14 -17.44 -7.27
C THR A 36 -8.87 -16.62 -7.47
N VAL A 37 -8.93 -15.33 -7.16
CA VAL A 37 -7.78 -14.42 -7.12
C VAL A 37 -7.27 -14.34 -5.68
N THR A 38 -6.03 -14.76 -5.48
CA THR A 38 -5.36 -14.67 -4.17
C THR A 38 -4.77 -13.29 -4.00
N VAL A 39 -5.17 -12.61 -2.92
CA VAL A 39 -4.60 -11.32 -2.50
C VAL A 39 -3.55 -11.56 -1.42
N VAL A 40 -2.29 -11.46 -1.80
CA VAL A 40 -1.15 -11.56 -0.88
C VAL A 40 -1.01 -10.27 -0.10
N VAL A 41 -1.19 -10.33 1.21
CA VAL A 41 -1.12 -9.18 2.11
C VAL A 41 0.20 -9.21 2.88
N ALA A 42 1.05 -8.21 2.66
CA ALA A 42 2.38 -8.10 3.30
C ALA A 42 2.30 -7.72 4.80
N ALA A 43 1.27 -8.17 5.49
CA ALA A 43 1.04 -7.91 6.91
C ALA A 43 0.38 -9.10 7.58
N GLY A 44 0.43 -9.13 8.91
CA GLY A 44 -0.32 -10.08 9.72
C GLY A 44 -1.83 -9.81 9.70
N PRO A 45 -2.65 -10.79 10.12
CA PRO A 45 -4.10 -10.62 10.25
C PRO A 45 -4.41 -9.49 11.25
N GLY A 46 -5.52 -8.78 11.04
CA GLY A 46 -5.97 -7.66 11.89
C GLY A 46 -5.33 -6.30 11.60
N GLY A 47 -4.29 -6.23 10.78
CA GLY A 47 -3.69 -4.97 10.31
C GLY A 47 -4.56 -4.23 9.30
N ALA A 48 -4.22 -2.96 9.03
CA ALA A 48 -4.97 -2.12 8.11
C ALA A 48 -5.04 -2.72 6.70
N HIS A 49 -3.93 -3.23 6.15
CA HIS A 49 -3.91 -3.85 4.82
C HIS A 49 -4.94 -4.97 4.68
N THR A 50 -5.03 -5.87 5.68
CA THR A 50 -6.04 -6.95 5.71
C THR A 50 -7.46 -6.38 5.74
N LYS A 51 -7.69 -5.32 6.51
CA LYS A 51 -9.02 -4.67 6.59
C LYS A 51 -9.44 -4.03 5.28
N TYR A 52 -8.52 -3.36 4.56
CA TYR A 52 -8.79 -2.84 3.22
C TYR A 52 -9.07 -3.96 2.21
N THR A 53 -8.33 -5.08 2.29
CA THR A 53 -8.59 -6.25 1.44
C THR A 53 -10.00 -6.81 1.68
N GLN A 54 -10.38 -7.00 2.93
CA GLN A 54 -11.71 -7.51 3.30
C GLN A 54 -12.85 -6.56 2.89
N LEU A 55 -12.60 -5.24 2.94
CA LEU A 55 -13.58 -4.26 2.48
C LEU A 55 -13.76 -4.30 0.97
N LEU A 56 -12.66 -4.36 0.21
CA LEU A 56 -12.69 -4.23 -1.25
C LEU A 56 -13.00 -5.53 -1.99
N ALA A 57 -12.72 -6.71 -1.41
CA ALA A 57 -12.91 -8.00 -2.07
C ALA A 57 -14.31 -8.20 -2.71
N PRO A 58 -15.44 -7.88 -2.05
CA PRO A 58 -16.77 -8.00 -2.65
C PRO A 58 -16.98 -7.09 -3.87
N PHE A 59 -16.41 -5.89 -3.84
CA PHE A 59 -16.52 -4.92 -4.94
C PHE A 59 -15.61 -5.30 -6.11
N LEU A 60 -14.42 -5.81 -5.83
CA LEU A 60 -13.54 -6.37 -6.85
C LEU A 60 -14.22 -7.53 -7.58
N LYS A 61 -14.86 -8.46 -6.85
CA LYS A 61 -15.68 -9.51 -7.44
C LYS A 61 -16.78 -8.94 -8.32
N LYS A 62 -17.52 -7.93 -7.84
CA LYS A 62 -18.64 -7.26 -8.56
C LYS A 62 -18.19 -6.67 -9.90
N TYR A 63 -17.00 -6.06 -9.96
CA TYR A 63 -16.54 -5.30 -11.12
C TYR A 63 -15.53 -6.03 -12.00
N MET A 64 -15.01 -7.18 -11.57
CA MET A 64 -14.08 -7.97 -12.35
C MET A 64 -14.81 -8.82 -13.37
N PRO A 65 -14.42 -8.79 -14.68
CA PRO A 65 -14.97 -9.70 -15.69
C PRO A 65 -14.85 -11.16 -15.22
N GLY A 66 -15.91 -11.95 -15.43
CA GLY A 66 -15.97 -13.34 -14.97
C GLY A 66 -16.28 -13.55 -13.50
N ASN A 67 -16.38 -12.47 -12.71
CA ASN A 67 -16.76 -12.46 -11.28
C ASN A 67 -15.97 -13.45 -10.39
N PRO A 68 -14.62 -13.48 -10.46
CA PRO A 68 -13.82 -14.38 -9.65
C PRO A 68 -13.98 -14.09 -8.15
N ASP A 69 -13.76 -15.10 -7.31
CA ASP A 69 -13.64 -14.89 -5.88
C ASP A 69 -12.29 -14.25 -5.52
N PHE A 70 -12.27 -13.41 -4.48
CA PHE A 70 -11.05 -12.81 -3.95
C PHE A 70 -10.83 -13.31 -2.52
N VAL A 71 -9.67 -13.96 -2.28
CA VAL A 71 -9.30 -14.51 -0.98
C VAL A 71 -8.03 -13.85 -0.46
N THR A 72 -7.96 -13.64 0.85
CA THR A 72 -6.81 -13.00 1.51
C THR A 72 -5.82 -14.06 1.98
N GLN A 73 -4.54 -13.87 1.61
CA GLN A 73 -3.41 -14.64 2.14
C GLN A 73 -2.45 -13.69 2.86
N ASN A 74 -2.46 -13.71 4.20
CA ASN A 74 -1.51 -12.92 4.98
C ASN A 74 -0.10 -13.53 4.91
N MET A 75 0.90 -12.72 4.55
CA MET A 75 2.30 -13.10 4.43
C MET A 75 3.20 -12.03 5.06
N GLY A 76 3.06 -11.82 6.36
CA GLY A 76 3.89 -10.88 7.12
C GLY A 76 5.33 -11.38 7.30
N GLY A 77 6.16 -10.51 7.84
CA GLY A 77 7.57 -10.77 8.18
C GLY A 77 8.57 -10.04 7.29
N ALA A 78 9.78 -9.87 7.80
CA ALA A 78 10.91 -9.18 7.16
C ALA A 78 10.54 -7.78 6.60
N GLY A 79 9.68 -7.01 7.29
CA GLY A 79 9.24 -5.70 6.81
C GLY A 79 8.44 -5.73 5.50
N GLY A 80 7.81 -6.87 5.14
CA GLY A 80 7.06 -7.04 3.89
C GLY A 80 7.87 -7.64 2.73
N THR A 81 9.19 -7.72 2.84
CA THR A 81 10.09 -8.26 1.80
C THR A 81 9.74 -9.70 1.42
N ARG A 82 9.28 -10.52 2.39
CA ARG A 82 8.84 -11.90 2.13
C ARG A 82 7.69 -11.95 1.11
N ALA A 83 6.67 -11.14 1.32
CA ALA A 83 5.50 -11.10 0.42
C ALA A 83 5.87 -10.53 -0.95
N ALA A 84 6.71 -9.48 -0.99
CA ALA A 84 7.17 -8.88 -2.23
C ALA A 84 8.01 -9.86 -3.07
N ASN A 85 8.97 -10.57 -2.44
CA ASN A 85 9.74 -11.61 -3.12
C ASN A 85 8.86 -12.74 -3.67
N TYR A 86 7.90 -13.21 -2.86
CA TYR A 86 6.98 -14.25 -3.29
C TYR A 86 6.16 -13.79 -4.52
N LEU A 87 5.58 -12.60 -4.45
CA LEU A 87 4.75 -12.08 -5.52
C LEU A 87 5.54 -11.85 -6.81
N TYR A 88 6.80 -11.41 -6.69
CA TYR A 88 7.66 -11.13 -7.83
C TYR A 88 8.18 -12.39 -8.53
N ASN A 89 8.59 -13.42 -7.74
CA ASN A 89 9.37 -14.55 -8.27
C ASN A 89 8.61 -15.88 -8.29
N THR A 90 7.54 -16.05 -7.49
CA THR A 90 6.95 -17.37 -7.20
C THR A 90 5.45 -17.43 -7.48
N ALA A 91 4.73 -16.32 -7.22
CA ALA A 91 3.28 -16.28 -7.42
C ALA A 91 2.91 -16.48 -8.90
N PRO A 92 1.73 -17.04 -9.21
CA PRO A 92 1.23 -17.10 -10.58
C PRO A 92 1.25 -15.72 -11.25
N GLN A 93 1.80 -15.67 -12.47
CA GLN A 93 1.91 -14.45 -13.27
C GLN A 93 0.80 -14.36 -14.33
N ASP A 94 -0.35 -14.93 -14.04
CA ASP A 94 -1.50 -14.99 -14.93
C ASP A 94 -2.66 -14.07 -14.52
N GLY A 95 -2.52 -13.32 -13.41
CA GLY A 95 -3.54 -12.45 -12.86
C GLY A 95 -4.40 -13.10 -11.78
N THR A 96 -4.16 -14.37 -11.42
CA THR A 96 -4.84 -15.03 -10.28
C THR A 96 -4.14 -14.79 -8.93
N ALA A 97 -2.98 -14.13 -8.94
CA ALA A 97 -2.31 -13.63 -7.75
C ALA A 97 -2.04 -12.14 -7.89
N ILE A 98 -2.43 -11.38 -6.88
CA ILE A 98 -2.15 -9.93 -6.75
C ILE A 98 -1.69 -9.66 -5.32
N GLY A 99 -1.20 -8.47 -5.04
CA GLY A 99 -0.73 -8.12 -3.70
C GLY A 99 -1.18 -6.77 -3.21
N ILE A 100 -1.23 -6.62 -1.89
CA ILE A 100 -1.21 -5.34 -1.21
C ILE A 100 0.05 -5.30 -0.35
N LEU A 101 1.07 -4.58 -0.83
CA LEU A 101 2.38 -4.51 -0.21
C LEU A 101 2.52 -3.29 0.71
N LEU A 102 3.62 -3.22 1.45
CA LEU A 102 3.92 -2.05 2.28
C LEU A 102 4.40 -0.89 1.39
N SER A 103 4.15 0.34 1.81
CA SER A 103 4.48 1.57 1.06
C SER A 103 5.97 1.71 0.74
N ASP A 104 6.82 1.19 1.59
CA ASP A 104 8.28 1.25 1.46
C ASP A 104 8.89 0.13 0.59
N THR A 105 8.06 -0.73 0.00
CA THR A 105 8.53 -1.79 -0.92
C THR A 105 9.41 -1.24 -2.05
N ALA A 106 9.05 -0.09 -2.63
CA ALA A 106 9.86 0.53 -3.68
C ALA A 106 11.23 1.00 -3.15
N LEU A 107 11.24 1.66 -2.01
CA LEU A 107 12.47 2.14 -1.38
C LEU A 107 13.38 0.98 -0.95
N ALA A 108 12.81 -0.08 -0.38
CA ALA A 108 13.55 -1.28 0.01
C ALA A 108 14.26 -1.91 -1.19
N SER A 109 13.64 -1.94 -2.38
CA SER A 109 14.29 -2.48 -3.59
C SER A 109 15.51 -1.67 -4.02
N ARG A 110 15.51 -0.36 -3.77
CA ARG A 110 16.62 0.53 -4.15
C ARG A 110 17.73 0.56 -3.09
N LEU A 111 17.36 0.38 -1.83
CA LEU A 111 18.33 0.28 -0.74
C LEU A 111 19.06 -1.07 -0.71
N GLU A 112 18.67 -2.02 -1.55
CA GLU A 112 19.25 -3.38 -1.57
C GLU A 112 19.27 -4.01 -0.17
N ALA A 113 18.17 -3.82 0.58
CA ALA A 113 18.02 -4.41 1.90
C ALA A 113 18.20 -5.93 1.84
N THR A 114 18.84 -6.49 2.84
CA THR A 114 19.16 -7.92 2.93
C THR A 114 17.93 -8.78 2.59
N GLY A 115 18.05 -9.64 1.58
CA GLY A 115 17.00 -10.56 1.13
C GLY A 115 16.01 -9.99 0.11
N VAL A 116 16.18 -8.75 -0.37
CA VAL A 116 15.36 -8.19 -1.47
C VAL A 116 15.74 -8.85 -2.80
N LYS A 117 14.73 -9.42 -3.50
CA LYS A 117 14.85 -10.14 -4.78
C LYS A 117 13.82 -9.69 -5.79
N TYR A 118 13.49 -8.39 -5.81
CA TYR A 118 12.52 -7.77 -6.73
C TYR A 118 12.99 -6.36 -7.12
N VAL A 119 12.45 -5.86 -8.22
CA VAL A 119 12.61 -4.47 -8.67
C VAL A 119 11.23 -3.82 -8.65
N ALA A 120 11.05 -2.79 -7.83
CA ALA A 120 9.72 -2.31 -7.48
C ALA A 120 8.95 -1.69 -8.65
N ASP A 121 9.62 -1.02 -9.60
CA ASP A 121 8.99 -0.42 -10.78
C ASP A 121 8.56 -1.46 -11.85
N LYS A 122 8.96 -2.72 -11.68
CA LYS A 122 8.53 -3.83 -12.55
C LYS A 122 7.19 -4.44 -12.13
N PHE A 123 6.75 -4.22 -10.89
CA PHE A 123 5.38 -4.56 -10.51
C PHE A 123 4.38 -3.73 -11.32
N GLN A 124 3.21 -4.30 -11.57
CA GLN A 124 2.12 -3.64 -12.26
C GLN A 124 1.13 -3.05 -11.25
N PHE A 125 1.25 -1.75 -10.94
CA PHE A 125 0.34 -1.12 -10.00
C PHE A 125 -1.09 -1.08 -10.52
N LEU A 126 -2.06 -1.32 -9.63
CA LEU A 126 -3.49 -1.44 -9.93
C LEU A 126 -4.29 -0.25 -9.38
N GLY A 127 -3.82 0.37 -8.32
CA GLY A 127 -4.41 1.50 -7.63
C GLY A 127 -4.26 1.41 -6.12
N GLY A 128 -4.46 2.51 -5.42
CA GLY A 128 -4.37 2.62 -3.97
C GLY A 128 -5.67 3.08 -3.33
N ALA A 129 -6.07 2.45 -2.23
CA ALA A 129 -7.28 2.83 -1.49
C ALA A 129 -7.06 4.04 -0.56
N ASP A 130 -5.82 4.33 -0.23
CA ASP A 130 -5.47 5.35 0.75
C ASP A 130 -4.00 5.77 0.60
N GLN A 131 -3.69 7.03 0.87
CA GLN A 131 -2.34 7.60 0.91
C GLN A 131 -1.95 7.92 2.37
N PRO A 132 -1.59 6.91 3.15
CA PRO A 132 -1.45 7.04 4.59
C PRO A 132 -0.26 7.91 4.97
N LEU A 133 -0.50 8.99 5.69
CA LEU A 133 0.54 9.85 6.21
C LEU A 133 1.15 9.27 7.48
N SER A 134 2.46 9.28 7.59
CA SER A 134 3.17 8.68 8.71
C SER A 134 3.80 9.71 9.64
N ALA A 135 3.95 9.33 10.91
CA ALA A 135 4.47 10.19 11.96
C ALA A 135 5.18 9.39 13.06
N PHE A 136 5.93 10.08 13.91
CA PHE A 136 6.42 9.56 15.17
C PHE A 136 5.35 9.74 16.25
N ILE A 137 4.87 8.60 16.78
CA ILE A 137 3.77 8.51 17.74
C ILE A 137 4.31 7.87 19.01
N LEU A 138 4.28 8.60 20.11
CA LEU A 138 4.90 8.22 21.38
C LEU A 138 3.90 8.32 22.52
N PHE A 139 4.07 7.52 23.57
CA PHE A 139 3.35 7.76 24.83
C PHE A 139 3.86 9.03 25.51
N LYS A 140 2.94 9.89 25.95
CA LYS A 140 3.23 11.13 26.67
C LYS A 140 3.93 10.90 28.01
N SER A 141 3.72 9.71 28.61
CA SER A 141 4.40 9.29 29.85
C SER A 141 5.93 9.35 29.76
N GLU A 142 6.49 9.30 28.54
CA GLU A 142 7.93 9.37 28.33
C GLU A 142 8.52 10.78 28.44
N GLY A 143 7.66 11.83 28.49
CA GLY A 143 8.11 13.22 28.59
C GLY A 143 8.81 13.73 27.32
N ILE A 144 8.62 13.04 26.17
CA ILE A 144 9.16 13.46 24.87
C ILE A 144 8.02 14.07 24.06
N ALA A 145 8.11 15.36 23.79
CA ALA A 145 7.10 16.14 23.07
C ALA A 145 7.60 16.67 21.72
N SER A 146 8.89 16.53 21.43
CA SER A 146 9.53 17.04 20.21
C SER A 146 10.69 16.16 19.76
N ILE A 147 11.15 16.37 18.52
CA ILE A 147 12.39 15.75 18.01
C ILE A 147 13.61 16.19 18.85
N ASP A 148 13.63 17.43 19.35
CA ASP A 148 14.74 17.91 20.18
C ASP A 148 14.79 17.23 21.55
N ASP A 149 13.68 16.80 22.10
CA ASP A 149 13.67 15.95 23.31
C ASP A 149 14.20 14.55 22.98
N ALA A 150 13.84 13.99 21.82
CA ALA A 150 14.33 12.70 21.35
C ALA A 150 15.85 12.68 21.07
N LYS A 151 16.50 13.84 20.88
CA LYS A 151 17.97 13.96 20.83
C LYS A 151 18.61 13.80 22.21
N LYS A 152 17.90 14.11 23.27
CA LYS A 152 18.42 14.12 24.65
C LYS A 152 18.18 12.82 25.39
N LYS A 153 17.03 12.18 25.18
CA LYS A 153 16.58 10.99 25.89
C LYS A 153 16.37 9.82 24.91
N GLU A 154 16.86 8.63 25.27
CA GLU A 154 16.55 7.39 24.54
C GLU A 154 15.08 7.03 24.72
N ILE A 155 14.45 6.59 23.64
CA ILE A 155 13.09 6.01 23.67
C ILE A 155 13.02 4.76 22.81
N VAL A 156 12.38 3.70 23.34
CA VAL A 156 12.21 2.41 22.68
C VAL A 156 10.99 2.45 21.77
N LEU A 157 11.24 2.22 20.48
CA LEU A 157 10.21 2.14 19.43
C LEU A 157 10.02 0.69 18.95
N GLY A 158 8.77 0.30 18.69
CA GLY A 158 8.45 -0.99 18.09
C GLY A 158 8.46 -0.95 16.57
N SER A 159 8.96 -2.02 15.94
CA SER A 159 9.05 -2.15 14.48
C SER A 159 8.73 -3.55 13.99
N THR A 160 8.18 -3.64 12.78
CA THR A 160 7.82 -4.91 12.13
C THR A 160 9.01 -5.61 11.48
N GLY A 161 10.14 -4.91 11.27
CA GLY A 161 11.36 -5.50 10.68
C GLY A 161 12.24 -4.47 9.99
N LYS A 162 13.49 -4.86 9.71
CA LYS A 162 14.51 -3.95 9.14
C LYS A 162 14.16 -3.40 7.76
N GLY A 163 13.37 -4.09 6.95
CA GLY A 163 12.90 -3.61 5.65
C GLY A 163 11.66 -2.74 5.70
N SER A 164 11.14 -2.38 6.88
CA SER A 164 9.93 -1.59 7.07
C SER A 164 10.27 -0.15 7.45
N GLN A 165 9.44 0.81 7.02
CA GLN A 165 9.57 2.21 7.43
C GLN A 165 9.58 2.40 8.96
N THR A 166 8.92 1.51 9.69
CA THR A 166 8.93 1.53 11.17
C THR A 166 10.31 1.32 11.78
N TYR A 167 11.27 0.80 10.99
CA TYR A 167 12.69 0.67 11.33
C TYR A 167 13.55 1.67 10.57
N THR A 168 13.38 1.74 9.24
CA THR A 168 14.28 2.53 8.38
C THR A 168 14.19 4.02 8.70
N VAL A 169 12.97 4.55 8.88
CA VAL A 169 12.78 5.97 9.15
C VAL A 169 13.41 6.40 10.50
N PRO A 170 13.09 5.81 11.66
CA PRO A 170 13.72 6.25 12.91
C PRO A 170 15.25 6.04 12.93
N THR A 171 15.75 4.99 12.29
CA THR A 171 17.20 4.77 12.17
C THR A 171 17.88 5.86 11.35
N MET A 172 17.28 6.26 10.23
CA MET A 172 17.78 7.35 9.40
C MET A 172 17.69 8.70 10.11
N ILE A 173 16.59 8.97 10.83
CA ILE A 173 16.43 10.19 11.60
C ILE A 173 17.43 10.28 12.76
N ASN A 174 17.80 9.15 13.37
CA ASN A 174 18.92 9.12 14.30
C ASN A 174 20.23 9.61 13.64
N ALA A 175 20.56 9.12 12.45
CA ALA A 175 21.77 9.50 11.71
C ALA A 175 21.75 10.92 11.16
N MET A 176 20.55 11.48 10.84
CA MET A 176 20.39 12.79 10.21
C MET A 176 20.20 13.94 11.24
N LEU A 177 19.48 13.65 12.33
CA LEU A 177 19.10 14.67 13.34
C LEU A 177 19.72 14.41 14.72
N GLY A 178 20.41 13.28 14.94
CA GLY A 178 21.01 12.92 16.23
C GLY A 178 19.99 12.50 17.29
N THR A 179 18.84 12.01 16.91
CA THR A 179 17.85 11.44 17.85
C THR A 179 18.33 10.11 18.43
N LYS A 180 17.74 9.66 19.53
CA LYS A 180 18.14 8.47 20.27
C LYS A 180 17.03 7.42 20.29
N PHE A 181 16.42 7.15 19.11
CA PHE A 181 15.42 6.10 18.99
C PHE A 181 16.10 4.72 19.02
N LYS A 182 15.73 3.87 19.99
CA LYS A 182 16.11 2.46 20.05
C LYS A 182 15.01 1.61 19.45
N VAL A 183 15.25 1.04 18.28
CA VAL A 183 14.20 0.34 17.51
C VAL A 183 14.27 -1.17 17.76
N ILE A 184 13.20 -1.73 18.33
CA ILE A 184 13.04 -3.17 18.56
C ILE A 184 12.23 -3.75 17.40
N THR A 185 12.82 -4.71 16.69
CA THR A 185 12.22 -5.37 15.51
C THR A 185 11.66 -6.75 15.86
N GLY A 186 10.84 -7.32 14.93
CA GLY A 186 10.37 -8.72 15.03
C GLY A 186 8.88 -8.86 15.29
N TYR A 187 8.15 -7.77 15.46
CA TYR A 187 6.70 -7.81 15.60
C TYR A 187 6.02 -8.22 14.29
N GLN A 188 5.06 -9.15 14.37
CA GLN A 188 4.31 -9.67 13.21
C GLN A 188 3.23 -8.67 12.73
N GLY A 189 3.69 -7.52 12.19
CA GLY A 189 2.83 -6.41 11.77
C GLY A 189 2.52 -5.42 12.90
N MET A 190 1.89 -4.30 12.55
CA MET A 190 1.59 -3.21 13.48
C MET A 190 0.67 -3.61 14.63
N GLY A 191 -0.18 -4.64 14.44
CA GLY A 191 -0.98 -5.19 15.53
C GLY A 191 -0.12 -5.67 16.71
N GLY A 192 1.02 -6.32 16.42
CA GLY A 192 1.99 -6.75 17.43
C GLY A 192 2.67 -5.57 18.13
N VAL A 193 3.03 -4.51 17.37
CA VAL A 193 3.60 -3.28 17.93
C VAL A 193 2.61 -2.58 18.87
N TYR A 194 1.34 -2.48 18.47
CA TYR A 194 0.31 -1.88 19.32
C TYR A 194 0.07 -2.65 20.62
N LEU A 195 0.09 -4.00 20.56
CA LEU A 195 -0.01 -4.82 21.77
C LEU A 195 1.21 -4.64 22.68
N ALA A 196 2.41 -4.53 22.13
CA ALA A 196 3.63 -4.25 22.89
C ALA A 196 3.58 -2.87 23.54
N MET A 197 3.02 -1.87 22.86
CA MET A 197 2.75 -0.55 23.46
C MET A 197 1.73 -0.64 24.60
N ASP A 198 0.60 -1.34 24.39
CA ASP A 198 -0.41 -1.53 25.45
C ASP A 198 0.20 -2.17 26.72
N ARG A 199 1.22 -3.05 26.54
CA ARG A 199 1.97 -3.69 27.63
C ARG A 199 3.14 -2.90 28.16
N ARG A 200 3.44 -1.73 27.58
CA ARG A 200 4.61 -0.89 27.92
C ARG A 200 5.96 -1.58 27.68
N GLU A 201 6.00 -2.53 26.71
CA GLU A 201 7.26 -3.16 26.25
C GLU A 201 8.04 -2.22 25.31
N VAL A 202 7.30 -1.39 24.54
CA VAL A 202 7.81 -0.28 23.74
C VAL A 202 6.94 0.95 23.97
N PHE A 203 7.49 2.13 23.75
CA PHE A 203 6.85 3.39 24.16
C PHE A 203 6.42 4.27 22.97
N GLY A 204 6.62 3.79 21.77
CA GLY A 204 6.19 4.46 20.55
C GLY A 204 6.53 3.67 19.30
N PHE A 205 6.24 4.28 18.18
CA PHE A 205 6.60 3.80 16.85
C PHE A 205 6.61 4.95 15.85
N GLN A 206 7.22 4.72 14.70
CA GLN A 206 7.03 5.52 13.50
C GLN A 206 6.06 4.76 12.59
N GLY A 207 5.01 5.40 12.10
CA GLY A 207 4.04 4.74 11.23
C GLY A 207 2.82 5.59 10.94
N VAL A 208 1.80 4.96 10.36
CA VAL A 208 0.62 5.63 9.80
C VAL A 208 -0.29 6.17 10.89
N TRP A 209 -0.50 7.49 10.89
CA TRP A 209 -1.34 8.18 11.87
C TRP A 209 -2.81 7.75 11.81
N GLU A 210 -3.38 7.67 10.61
CA GLU A 210 -4.77 7.28 10.42
C GLU A 210 -5.08 5.90 11.00
N SER A 211 -4.10 4.98 10.96
CA SER A 211 -4.27 3.63 11.50
C SER A 211 -4.49 3.63 13.01
N VAL A 212 -3.94 4.59 13.75
CA VAL A 212 -4.15 4.73 15.20
C VAL A 212 -5.59 5.09 15.50
N LYS A 213 -6.19 5.98 14.71
CA LYS A 213 -7.55 6.48 14.91
C LYS A 213 -8.59 5.37 14.91
N PHE A 214 -8.40 4.33 14.10
CA PHE A 214 -9.36 3.22 14.03
C PHE A 214 -8.90 1.92 14.72
N LEU A 215 -7.60 1.75 14.98
CA LEU A 215 -7.09 0.56 15.66
C LEU A 215 -6.88 0.76 17.16
N ARG A 216 -6.64 2.01 17.61
CA ARG A 216 -6.38 2.37 19.01
C ARG A 216 -7.05 3.69 19.41
N PRO A 217 -8.38 3.84 19.17
CA PRO A 217 -9.08 5.10 19.50
C PRO A 217 -9.01 5.44 20.98
N GLN A 218 -8.84 4.48 21.87
CA GLN A 218 -8.68 4.70 23.31
C GLN A 218 -7.45 5.52 23.67
N TRP A 219 -6.33 5.38 22.92
CA TRP A 219 -5.13 6.20 23.20
C TRP A 219 -5.39 7.68 22.95
N LEU A 220 -6.27 8.00 21.97
CA LEU A 220 -6.70 9.38 21.70
C LEU A 220 -7.69 9.86 22.74
N ALA A 221 -8.71 9.07 23.06
CA ALA A 221 -9.74 9.42 24.04
C ALA A 221 -9.14 9.69 25.43
N ASN A 222 -8.14 8.89 25.82
CA ASN A 222 -7.44 9.03 27.10
C ASN A 222 -6.28 10.02 27.05
N ASN A 223 -6.03 10.67 25.89
CA ASN A 223 -4.92 11.62 25.71
C ASN A 223 -3.53 11.04 26.06
N GLU A 224 -3.32 9.74 25.79
CA GLU A 224 -2.11 9.00 26.18
C GLU A 224 -0.92 9.23 25.24
N ILE A 225 -1.16 9.61 23.98
CA ILE A 225 -0.12 9.72 22.94
C ILE A 225 0.12 11.15 22.48
N ALA A 226 1.36 11.40 22.04
CA ALA A 226 1.80 12.59 21.33
C ALA A 226 2.29 12.22 19.93
N VAL A 227 2.04 13.09 18.95
CA VAL A 227 2.61 13.04 17.61
C VAL A 227 3.67 14.13 17.54
N ILE A 228 4.96 13.76 17.50
CA ILE A 228 6.07 14.70 17.66
C ILE A 228 6.63 15.24 16.36
N ALA A 229 6.49 14.50 15.24
CA ALA A 229 6.85 14.94 13.90
C ALA A 229 6.18 14.07 12.86
N ALA A 230 5.83 14.63 11.70
CA ALA A 230 5.29 13.90 10.56
C ALA A 230 6.37 13.61 9.50
N VAL A 231 6.33 12.41 8.94
CA VAL A 231 7.17 11.97 7.82
C VAL A 231 6.28 11.84 6.60
N SER A 232 6.01 12.97 5.97
CA SER A 232 5.09 13.12 4.84
C SER A 232 5.43 14.40 4.07
N LEU A 233 5.03 14.49 2.81
CA LEU A 233 5.25 15.70 1.99
C LEU A 233 4.26 16.83 2.31
N LYS A 234 3.15 16.51 2.99
CA LYS A 234 2.11 17.46 3.39
C LYS A 234 1.77 17.30 4.88
N PRO A 235 1.26 18.34 5.57
CA PRO A 235 0.82 18.25 6.95
C PRO A 235 -0.24 17.17 7.16
N LEU A 236 -0.31 16.62 8.38
CA LEU A 236 -1.41 15.76 8.79
C LEU A 236 -2.70 16.61 8.86
N PRO A 237 -3.82 16.20 8.19
CA PRO A 237 -5.02 17.04 8.08
C PRO A 237 -5.61 17.47 9.43
N ASP A 238 -5.66 16.56 10.39
CA ASP A 238 -6.19 16.78 11.74
C ASP A 238 -5.15 17.25 12.77
N LEU A 239 -3.88 17.29 12.39
CA LEU A 239 -2.75 17.75 13.21
C LEU A 239 -1.82 18.70 12.43
N PRO A 240 -2.32 19.82 11.86
CA PRO A 240 -1.55 20.67 10.95
C PRO A 240 -0.36 21.38 11.60
N LYS A 241 -0.34 21.45 12.95
CA LYS A 241 0.77 22.05 13.72
C LYS A 241 1.93 21.08 13.98
N VAL A 242 1.75 19.77 13.71
CA VAL A 242 2.83 18.80 13.84
C VAL A 242 3.89 19.09 12.78
N PRO A 243 5.16 19.31 13.18
CA PRO A 243 6.19 19.69 12.23
C PRO A 243 6.55 18.55 11.28
N LEU A 244 6.90 18.92 10.04
CA LEU A 244 7.39 17.98 9.03
C LEU A 244 8.89 17.76 9.21
N VAL A 245 9.34 16.51 9.23
CA VAL A 245 10.76 16.16 9.41
C VAL A 245 11.65 16.79 8.34
N GLN A 246 11.19 16.89 7.07
CA GLN A 246 11.96 17.53 6.00
C GLN A 246 12.30 19.01 6.28
N ASN A 247 11.53 19.69 7.12
CA ASN A 247 11.80 21.09 7.50
C ASN A 247 12.80 21.21 8.67
N MET A 248 13.18 20.08 9.29
CA MET A 248 14.15 20.03 10.38
C MET A 248 15.56 19.67 9.91
N VAL A 249 15.69 19.20 8.67
CA VAL A 249 16.95 18.75 8.07
C VAL A 249 17.53 19.88 7.23
N SER A 250 18.78 20.27 7.51
CA SER A 250 19.48 21.34 6.80
C SER A 250 20.33 20.87 5.63
N ASN A 251 20.85 19.61 5.70
CA ASN A 251 21.65 19.05 4.63
C ASN A 251 20.74 18.71 3.42
N PRO A 252 21.07 19.18 2.19
CA PRO A 252 20.22 18.96 1.01
C PRO A 252 20.02 17.48 0.64
N VAL A 253 21.05 16.64 0.80
CA VAL A 253 20.97 15.19 0.51
C VAL A 253 20.08 14.50 1.54
N ASP A 254 20.23 14.83 2.82
CA ASP A 254 19.37 14.31 3.89
C ASP A 254 17.91 14.76 3.69
N LYS A 255 17.69 16.01 3.24
CA LYS A 255 16.35 16.52 2.92
C LYS A 255 15.70 15.73 1.80
N GLN A 256 16.41 15.47 0.69
CA GLN A 256 15.91 14.61 -0.40
C GLN A 256 15.61 13.19 0.08
N ALA A 257 16.44 12.62 0.94
CA ALA A 257 16.20 11.30 1.53
C ALA A 257 14.90 11.27 2.37
N VAL A 258 14.64 12.29 3.18
CA VAL A 258 13.40 12.44 3.95
C VAL A 258 12.20 12.63 3.04
N GLU A 259 12.34 13.39 1.94
CA GLU A 259 11.29 13.59 0.94
C GLU A 259 10.95 12.29 0.19
N LEU A 260 11.95 11.45 -0.14
CA LEU A 260 11.70 10.11 -0.69
C LEU A 260 10.89 9.23 0.29
N MET A 261 11.23 9.26 1.58
CA MET A 261 10.48 8.53 2.62
C MET A 261 9.04 9.06 2.76
N GLY A 262 8.87 10.40 2.79
CA GLY A 262 7.56 11.03 2.88
C GLY A 262 6.65 10.78 1.68
N GLY A 263 7.26 10.68 0.48
CA GLY A 263 6.58 10.39 -0.78
C GLY A 263 6.03 8.95 -0.87
N ASN A 264 6.50 8.04 -0.02
CA ASN A 264 5.97 6.67 0.01
C ASN A 264 4.47 6.57 0.34
N ALA A 265 3.86 7.63 0.87
CA ALA A 265 2.43 7.66 1.17
C ALA A 265 1.57 7.32 -0.06
N ILE A 266 1.98 7.75 -1.26
CA ILE A 266 1.25 7.46 -2.52
C ILE A 266 1.22 5.96 -2.86
N LEU A 267 2.20 5.18 -2.37
CA LEU A 267 2.28 3.73 -2.51
C LEU A 267 1.56 3.00 -1.36
N GLY A 268 1.08 3.74 -0.37
CA GLY A 268 0.38 3.18 0.78
C GLY A 268 -0.96 2.57 0.40
N ARG A 269 -1.32 1.42 0.99
CA ARG A 269 -2.52 0.66 0.64
C ARG A 269 -2.63 0.37 -0.87
N GLY A 270 -1.47 0.33 -1.54
CA GLY A 270 -1.37 0.11 -2.97
C GLY A 270 -1.46 -1.36 -3.33
N TRP A 271 -2.26 -1.62 -4.35
CA TRP A 271 -2.44 -2.94 -4.91
C TRP A 271 -1.64 -3.05 -6.19
N LEU A 272 -1.07 -4.22 -6.41
CA LEU A 272 -0.21 -4.48 -7.55
C LEU A 272 -0.30 -5.96 -7.98
N ALA A 273 0.05 -6.19 -9.24
CA ALA A 273 0.18 -7.52 -9.82
C ALA A 273 1.67 -7.82 -10.09
N PRO A 274 2.04 -9.11 -10.19
CA PRO A 274 3.35 -9.54 -10.65
C PRO A 274 3.73 -8.96 -12.02
N PRO A 275 5.03 -8.88 -12.36
CA PRO A 275 5.50 -8.28 -13.62
C PRO A 275 4.99 -8.94 -14.90
N GLY A 276 4.81 -10.26 -14.88
CA GLY A 276 4.48 -11.06 -16.06
C GLY A 276 2.98 -11.23 -16.36
N VAL A 277 2.10 -10.56 -15.61
CA VAL A 277 0.65 -10.65 -15.88
C VAL A 277 0.31 -10.03 -17.23
N PRO A 278 -0.46 -10.74 -18.11
CA PRO A 278 -0.86 -10.22 -19.41
C PRO A 278 -1.56 -8.86 -19.35
N ALA A 279 -1.26 -7.99 -20.31
CA ALA A 279 -1.70 -6.59 -20.30
C ALA A 279 -3.22 -6.43 -20.24
N GLU A 280 -3.98 -7.28 -20.94
CA GLU A 280 -5.45 -7.26 -20.94
C GLU A 280 -6.02 -7.61 -19.55
N ARG A 281 -5.38 -8.50 -18.79
CA ARG A 281 -5.80 -8.85 -17.43
C ARG A 281 -5.43 -7.76 -16.44
N VAL A 282 -4.26 -7.12 -16.61
CA VAL A 282 -3.88 -5.93 -15.82
C VAL A 282 -4.87 -4.79 -16.07
N ALA A 283 -5.25 -4.55 -17.31
CA ALA A 283 -6.25 -3.52 -17.66
C ALA A 283 -7.60 -3.81 -16.99
N ALA A 284 -8.05 -5.06 -17.01
CA ALA A 284 -9.29 -5.49 -16.34
C ALA A 284 -9.22 -5.30 -14.81
N LEU A 285 -8.10 -5.71 -14.18
CA LEU A 285 -7.85 -5.49 -12.77
C LEU A 285 -7.88 -4.00 -12.42
N ARG A 286 -7.15 -3.14 -13.16
CA ARG A 286 -7.16 -1.68 -12.97
C ARG A 286 -8.55 -1.08 -13.05
N ASN A 287 -9.35 -1.49 -14.05
CA ASN A 287 -10.73 -1.05 -14.20
C ASN A 287 -11.60 -1.49 -13.01
N ALA A 288 -11.47 -2.75 -12.57
CA ALA A 288 -12.20 -3.26 -11.41
C ALA A 288 -11.82 -2.50 -10.12
N PHE A 289 -10.53 -2.20 -9.90
CA PHE A 289 -10.07 -1.37 -8.79
C PHE A 289 -10.66 0.03 -8.84
N GLN A 290 -10.56 0.72 -9.98
CA GLN A 290 -11.10 2.07 -10.13
C GLN A 290 -12.60 2.12 -9.86
N LYS A 291 -13.37 1.16 -10.39
CA LYS A 291 -14.81 1.05 -10.12
C LYS A 291 -15.10 0.76 -8.64
N SER A 292 -14.32 -0.12 -8.01
CA SER A 292 -14.46 -0.43 -6.58
C SER A 292 -14.17 0.77 -5.68
N PHE A 293 -13.15 1.59 -6.00
CA PHE A 293 -12.84 2.80 -5.25
C PHE A 293 -13.91 3.89 -5.40
N ASN A 294 -14.57 3.94 -6.55
CA ASN A 294 -15.63 4.90 -6.83
C ASN A 294 -17.03 4.40 -6.43
N ASP A 295 -17.15 3.16 -5.93
CA ASP A 295 -18.43 2.61 -5.48
C ASP A 295 -18.87 3.29 -4.17
N PRO A 296 -20.07 3.91 -4.13
CA PRO A 296 -20.55 4.59 -2.94
C PRO A 296 -20.67 3.69 -1.71
N GLU A 297 -21.02 2.40 -1.90
CA GLU A 297 -21.13 1.44 -0.80
C GLU A 297 -19.75 1.07 -0.23
N ALA A 298 -18.71 0.96 -1.08
CA ALA A 298 -17.34 0.75 -0.64
C ALA A 298 -16.86 1.93 0.21
N LYS A 299 -17.10 3.16 -0.24
CA LYS A 299 -16.78 4.38 0.50
C LYS A 299 -17.52 4.45 1.84
N ALA A 300 -18.82 4.24 1.84
CA ALA A 300 -19.64 4.20 3.07
C ALA A 300 -19.15 3.08 4.03
N GLY A 301 -18.75 1.93 3.48
CA GLY A 301 -18.16 0.84 4.23
C GLY A 301 -16.82 1.21 4.90
N ALA A 302 -16.00 2.04 4.26
CA ALA A 302 -14.77 2.60 4.83
C ALA A 302 -15.09 3.60 5.94
N GLU A 303 -15.99 4.54 5.69
CA GLU A 303 -16.43 5.55 6.67
C GLU A 303 -16.98 4.92 7.95
N LYS A 304 -17.88 3.92 7.81
CA LYS A 304 -18.42 3.16 8.96
C LYS A 304 -17.33 2.50 9.80
N ARG A 305 -16.22 2.10 9.18
CA ARG A 305 -15.07 1.49 9.85
C ARG A 305 -14.02 2.51 10.27
N LYS A 306 -14.26 3.81 10.06
CA LYS A 306 -13.32 4.93 10.30
C LYS A 306 -11.99 4.72 9.56
N MET A 307 -12.04 4.13 8.38
CA MET A 307 -10.89 3.94 7.50
C MET A 307 -10.77 5.16 6.58
N SER A 308 -9.54 5.63 6.38
CA SER A 308 -9.25 6.69 5.41
C SER A 308 -9.55 6.24 3.98
N TRP A 309 -9.92 7.17 3.10
CA TRP A 309 -10.28 6.89 1.71
C TRP A 309 -9.77 8.02 0.82
N ASP A 310 -8.46 7.99 0.55
CA ASP A 310 -7.74 8.96 -0.28
C ASP A 310 -7.02 8.20 -1.40
N ASN A 311 -7.73 8.00 -2.50
CA ASN A 311 -7.32 7.09 -3.56
C ASN A 311 -6.09 7.61 -4.31
N ALA A 312 -5.16 6.70 -4.65
CA ALA A 312 -4.10 6.92 -5.62
C ALA A 312 -4.40 6.13 -6.90
N THR A 313 -4.19 6.76 -8.06
CA THR A 313 -4.28 6.08 -9.35
C THR A 313 -3.09 5.15 -9.56
N TRP A 314 -3.25 4.12 -10.39
CA TRP A 314 -2.15 3.24 -10.73
C TRP A 314 -1.00 3.99 -11.45
N GLN A 315 -1.32 5.05 -12.22
CA GLN A 315 -0.34 5.89 -12.90
C GLN A 315 0.55 6.62 -11.89
N GLU A 316 -0.06 7.32 -10.92
CA GLU A 316 0.67 8.02 -9.86
C GLU A 316 1.56 7.08 -9.08
N MET A 317 1.06 5.88 -8.77
CA MET A 317 1.83 4.87 -8.05
C MET A 317 3.01 4.33 -8.87
N GLN A 318 2.77 4.03 -10.17
CA GLN A 318 3.81 3.56 -11.08
C GLN A 318 4.90 4.61 -11.28
N GLU A 319 4.51 5.88 -11.43
CA GLU A 319 5.43 7.01 -11.53
C GLU A 319 6.26 7.17 -10.25
N GLN A 320 5.62 7.11 -9.08
CA GLN A 320 6.32 7.23 -7.79
C GLN A 320 7.31 6.08 -7.56
N ALA A 321 6.93 4.85 -7.88
CA ALA A 321 7.87 3.72 -7.82
C ALA A 321 9.06 3.93 -8.76
N GLY A 322 8.82 4.43 -9.97
CA GLY A 322 9.87 4.79 -10.93
C GLY A 322 10.79 5.92 -10.43
N ARG A 323 10.24 6.95 -9.79
CA ARG A 323 11.04 8.04 -9.17
C ARG A 323 11.97 7.50 -8.08
N ILE A 324 11.46 6.61 -7.22
CA ILE A 324 12.27 6.02 -6.14
C ILE A 324 13.38 5.14 -6.73
N VAL A 325 13.05 4.28 -7.70
CA VAL A 325 14.05 3.39 -8.34
C VAL A 325 15.13 4.18 -9.08
N LYS A 326 14.80 5.36 -9.62
CA LYS A 326 15.71 6.26 -10.34
C LYS A 326 16.30 7.38 -9.47
N ALA A 327 16.11 7.34 -8.14
CA ALA A 327 16.63 8.36 -7.24
C ALA A 327 18.16 8.45 -7.33
N ASP A 328 18.68 9.67 -7.07
CA ASP A 328 20.12 9.96 -7.11
C ASP A 328 20.92 8.99 -6.24
N ASP A 329 22.01 8.46 -6.80
CA ASP A 329 22.88 7.49 -6.12
C ASP A 329 23.50 8.07 -4.85
N ALA A 330 23.78 9.37 -4.79
CA ALA A 330 24.29 10.02 -3.58
C ALA A 330 23.25 10.02 -2.45
N VAL A 331 21.96 10.21 -2.78
CA VAL A 331 20.86 10.13 -1.81
C VAL A 331 20.69 8.70 -1.31
N ILE A 332 20.67 7.73 -2.23
CA ILE A 332 20.55 6.31 -1.87
C ILE A 332 21.74 5.85 -1.03
N LYS A 333 22.96 6.25 -1.41
CA LYS A 333 24.16 5.95 -0.63
C LYS A 333 24.06 6.51 0.79
N ARG A 334 23.65 7.77 0.94
CA ARG A 334 23.45 8.41 2.25
C ARG A 334 22.41 7.66 3.10
N MET A 335 21.33 7.19 2.47
CA MET A 335 20.31 6.38 3.15
C MET A 335 20.88 5.02 3.59
N ARG A 336 21.65 4.35 2.72
CA ARG A 336 22.33 3.08 3.04
C ARG A 336 23.31 3.24 4.20
N ASP A 337 24.16 4.27 4.14
CA ASP A 337 25.14 4.57 5.21
C ASP A 337 24.43 4.80 6.56
N ALA A 338 23.31 5.55 6.55
CA ALA A 338 22.49 5.79 7.75
C ALA A 338 21.85 4.51 8.33
N LEU A 339 21.60 3.51 7.48
CA LEU A 339 21.03 2.22 7.87
C LEU A 339 22.11 1.15 8.19
N GLY A 340 23.40 1.46 7.99
CA GLY A 340 24.50 0.50 8.12
C GLY A 340 24.50 -0.59 7.05
N LEU A 341 23.98 -0.27 5.85
CA LEU A 341 23.97 -1.16 4.67
C LEU A 341 25.19 -0.84 3.80
N HIS A 342 26.24 -1.65 3.91
CA HIS A 342 27.50 -1.49 3.17
C HIS A 342 27.57 -2.42 1.97
#